data_6c834f20deb09e0486fe59d20f1b996b
#
_entry.id   6c834f20deb09e0486fe59d20f1b996b
#
_cell.length_a   1.000
_cell.length_b   1.000
_cell.length_c   1.000
_cell.angle_alpha   90.00
_cell.angle_beta   90.00
_cell.angle_gamma   90.00
#
_symmetry.space_group_name_H-M   'P 1'
#
loop_
_entity.id
_entity.type
_entity.pdbx_description
1 polymer ?
#
loop_
_entity_poly.entity_id
_entity_poly.type
_entity_poly.pdbx_seq_one_letter_code
_entity_poly.pdbx_strand_id
1 'polypeptide(L)'
;MVSVTRAVFGDLPLGAGTVEKFQLQSDQLRVDIISWGCTITALEVKDRQGRASDVVLGFDELEGYLQKQPYFGAVVGRVANRIAKGTFTLDGKEYKLAINNGPNSLHGGVKGFDKVLWTPRVLSNGVEFSRVSPDGEEGYPGELKVWVMYTLDGGELVVNYRAQASQTTPVNLTNHSYFNLAGQGSPNIYDHEVTIEADAFLPVDEVLIPTDLTDCSEPDGRHRHHWSSLGWKAQLGHPHGDQTPGLPPAPPFFSFSFGDESTAHVSPAHSGKNCSPSTASLGEIASVQGTAFDLRKPVELGKHLQEFHVNGFDHNFCLKGSKEKRFCARVHHAGSGRVLEVYTTQPGVQFYTGNFLDGTLKGKSGAGYPKHSGFCLETQSWPDAVNQPHFPPVLLKPGEEYDHTTWFKFSVA
;
A
#
# COMPACT_ATOMS: atom_id res chain seq x y z
N MET A 1 -13.10 -22.96 -19.18
CA MET A 1 -11.74 -23.52 -18.90
C MET A 1 -10.77 -22.37 -18.81
N VAL A 2 -9.86 -22.41 -17.84
CA VAL A 2 -8.78 -21.43 -17.74
C VAL A 2 -7.57 -21.92 -18.53
N SER A 3 -6.97 -21.07 -19.35
CA SER A 3 -5.68 -21.34 -19.99
C SER A 3 -4.57 -20.59 -19.28
N VAL A 4 -3.38 -21.20 -19.19
CA VAL A 4 -2.18 -20.60 -18.65
C VAL A 4 -1.08 -20.66 -19.68
N THR A 5 -0.52 -19.49 -20.06
CA THR A 5 0.62 -19.41 -20.96
C THR A 5 1.81 -18.76 -20.26
N ARG A 6 3.02 -19.06 -20.72
CA ARG A 6 4.29 -18.59 -20.17
C ARG A 6 5.13 -17.97 -21.29
N ALA A 7 5.74 -16.83 -21.03
CA ALA A 7 6.63 -16.14 -21.95
C ALA A 7 7.75 -15.41 -21.19
N VAL A 8 8.81 -15.07 -21.86
CA VAL A 8 9.83 -14.13 -21.34
C VAL A 8 9.24 -12.72 -21.35
N PHE A 9 9.41 -11.99 -20.24
CA PHE A 9 9.02 -10.58 -20.12
C PHE A 9 10.23 -9.65 -20.30
N GLY A 10 11.40 -10.06 -19.84
CA GLY A 10 12.66 -9.34 -20.00
C GLY A 10 13.78 -9.93 -19.14
N ASP A 11 15.00 -9.47 -19.36
CA ASP A 11 16.16 -9.88 -18.59
C ASP A 11 16.57 -8.82 -17.57
N LEU A 12 16.89 -9.25 -16.36
CA LEU A 12 17.41 -8.36 -15.33
C LEU A 12 18.82 -7.89 -15.68
N PRO A 13 19.20 -6.66 -15.31
CA PRO A 13 20.55 -6.14 -15.53
C PRO A 13 21.63 -7.08 -14.96
N LEU A 14 22.81 -7.06 -15.57
CA LEU A 14 24.01 -7.80 -15.16
C LEU A 14 23.82 -9.34 -15.08
N GLY A 15 22.86 -9.88 -15.81
CA GLY A 15 22.61 -11.33 -15.80
C GLY A 15 21.98 -11.85 -14.50
N ALA A 16 21.29 -10.99 -13.76
CA ALA A 16 20.66 -11.36 -12.49
C ALA A 16 19.44 -12.29 -12.65
N GLY A 17 19.08 -12.67 -13.87
CA GLY A 17 18.02 -13.61 -14.18
C GLY A 17 17.03 -13.11 -15.21
N THR A 18 16.15 -13.99 -15.65
CA THR A 18 15.08 -13.69 -16.61
C THR A 18 13.75 -13.56 -15.89
N VAL A 19 13.06 -12.46 -16.13
CA VAL A 19 11.68 -12.24 -15.65
C VAL A 19 10.72 -12.87 -16.63
N GLU A 20 9.84 -13.71 -16.11
CA GLU A 20 8.86 -14.43 -16.90
C GLU A 20 7.47 -13.86 -16.67
N LYS A 21 6.64 -13.90 -17.69
CA LYS A 21 5.22 -13.50 -17.67
C LYS A 21 4.34 -14.72 -17.80
N PHE A 22 3.33 -14.78 -16.96
CA PHE A 22 2.27 -15.79 -16.95
C PHE A 22 0.95 -15.11 -17.25
N GLN A 23 0.28 -15.54 -18.30
CA GLN A 23 -1.04 -15.08 -18.65
C GLN A 23 -2.06 -16.14 -18.29
N LEU A 24 -2.98 -15.78 -17.39
CA LEU A 24 -4.14 -16.57 -17.04
C LEU A 24 -5.35 -16.01 -17.77
N GLN A 25 -6.09 -16.86 -18.48
CA GLN A 25 -7.24 -16.42 -19.24
C GLN A 25 -8.43 -17.34 -19.06
N SER A 26 -9.58 -16.77 -18.68
CA SER A 26 -10.91 -17.37 -18.75
C SER A 26 -11.72 -16.75 -19.90
N ASP A 27 -13.02 -17.07 -19.96
CA ASP A 27 -13.97 -16.39 -20.83
C ASP A 27 -14.32 -14.97 -20.39
N GLN A 28 -14.05 -14.62 -19.12
CA GLN A 28 -14.41 -13.34 -18.48
C GLN A 28 -13.21 -12.43 -18.23
N LEU A 29 -12.08 -13.00 -17.84
CA LEU A 29 -10.88 -12.25 -17.42
C LEU A 29 -9.63 -12.72 -18.15
N ARG A 30 -8.70 -11.79 -18.34
CA ARG A 30 -7.30 -12.06 -18.64
C ARG A 30 -6.43 -11.35 -17.63
N VAL A 31 -5.46 -12.07 -17.03
CA VAL A 31 -4.52 -11.55 -16.04
C VAL A 31 -3.11 -11.88 -16.49
N ASP A 32 -2.24 -10.89 -16.57
CA ASP A 32 -0.81 -11.05 -16.81
C ASP A 32 -0.05 -10.81 -15.49
N ILE A 33 0.80 -11.76 -15.10
CA ILE A 33 1.57 -11.69 -13.86
C ILE A 33 3.03 -12.00 -14.19
N ILE A 34 3.98 -11.22 -13.66
CA ILE A 34 5.42 -11.44 -13.87
C ILE A 34 6.10 -11.99 -12.60
N SER A 35 7.19 -12.74 -12.80
CA SER A 35 7.98 -13.31 -11.71
C SER A 35 8.82 -12.30 -10.92
N TRP A 36 8.91 -11.04 -11.35
CA TRP A 36 9.46 -9.93 -10.58
C TRP A 36 8.40 -9.36 -9.66
N GLY A 37 8.60 -9.51 -8.34
CA GLY A 37 7.64 -9.03 -7.33
C GLY A 37 6.27 -9.70 -7.35
N CYS A 38 6.08 -10.83 -8.03
CA CYS A 38 4.77 -11.44 -8.28
C CYS A 38 3.75 -10.42 -8.80
N THR A 39 4.18 -9.53 -9.69
CA THR A 39 3.47 -8.32 -10.08
C THR A 39 2.37 -8.61 -11.09
N ILE A 40 1.13 -8.19 -10.81
CA ILE A 40 0.05 -8.12 -11.80
C ILE A 40 0.36 -6.94 -12.73
N THR A 41 0.66 -7.23 -13.99
CA THR A 41 1.01 -6.20 -14.99
C THR A 41 -0.14 -5.80 -15.88
N ALA A 42 -1.15 -6.66 -16.05
CA ALA A 42 -2.38 -6.37 -16.78
C ALA A 42 -3.55 -7.17 -16.20
N LEU A 43 -4.74 -6.59 -16.26
CA LEU A 43 -5.99 -7.23 -15.89
C LEU A 43 -7.10 -6.73 -16.83
N GLU A 44 -7.44 -7.55 -17.81
CA GLU A 44 -8.49 -7.19 -18.77
C GLU A 44 -9.86 -7.68 -18.31
N VAL A 45 -10.81 -6.75 -18.25
CA VAL A 45 -12.19 -6.97 -17.86
C VAL A 45 -13.12 -6.43 -18.95
N LYS A 46 -14.13 -7.21 -19.33
CA LYS A 46 -15.14 -6.78 -20.29
C LYS A 46 -16.08 -5.74 -19.68
N ASP A 47 -16.51 -4.75 -20.50
CA ASP A 47 -17.56 -3.81 -20.16
C ASP A 47 -18.95 -4.38 -20.54
N ARG A 48 -20.03 -3.59 -20.33
CA ARG A 48 -21.40 -4.00 -20.68
C ARG A 48 -21.64 -4.18 -22.19
N GLN A 49 -20.72 -3.71 -23.05
CA GLN A 49 -20.73 -3.94 -24.49
C GLN A 49 -19.84 -5.13 -24.91
N GLY A 50 -19.24 -5.83 -23.94
CA GLY A 50 -18.33 -6.95 -24.18
C GLY A 50 -16.91 -6.54 -24.59
N ARG A 51 -16.55 -5.26 -24.55
CA ARG A 51 -15.21 -4.75 -24.89
C ARG A 51 -14.28 -4.91 -23.70
N ALA A 52 -13.20 -5.64 -23.88
CA ALA A 52 -12.17 -5.79 -22.85
C ALA A 52 -11.32 -4.51 -22.73
N SER A 53 -10.99 -4.13 -21.49
CA SER A 53 -10.00 -3.09 -21.21
C SER A 53 -9.16 -3.51 -20.01
N ASP A 54 -7.88 -3.17 -20.05
CA ASP A 54 -7.00 -3.30 -18.90
C ASP A 54 -7.39 -2.29 -17.82
N VAL A 55 -7.61 -2.76 -16.61
CA VAL A 55 -8.11 -1.96 -15.49
C VAL A 55 -7.07 -1.75 -14.38
N VAL A 56 -5.80 -2.09 -14.61
CA VAL A 56 -4.72 -1.86 -13.65
C VAL A 56 -3.63 -0.97 -14.23
N LEU A 57 -3.10 -0.08 -13.39
CA LEU A 57 -1.96 0.77 -13.70
C LEU A 57 -0.67 -0.08 -13.72
N GLY A 58 0.31 0.32 -14.53
CA GLY A 58 1.57 -0.39 -14.66
C GLY A 58 2.37 0.09 -15.87
N PHE A 59 3.25 -0.77 -16.36
CA PHE A 59 4.14 -0.50 -17.50
C PHE A 59 4.06 -1.61 -18.54
N ASP A 60 4.40 -1.29 -19.77
CA ASP A 60 4.45 -2.28 -20.85
C ASP A 60 5.70 -3.16 -20.79
N GLU A 61 6.82 -2.60 -20.29
CA GLU A 61 8.15 -3.20 -20.32
C GLU A 61 8.72 -3.37 -18.91
N LEU A 62 9.70 -4.28 -18.77
CA LEU A 62 10.34 -4.60 -17.49
C LEU A 62 11.03 -3.38 -16.86
N GLU A 63 11.64 -2.52 -17.66
CA GLU A 63 12.36 -1.31 -17.22
C GLU A 63 11.49 -0.39 -16.37
N GLY A 64 10.20 -0.31 -16.67
CA GLY A 64 9.23 0.43 -15.86
C GLY A 64 9.13 -0.11 -14.43
N TYR A 65 9.18 -1.43 -14.27
CA TYR A 65 9.09 -2.07 -12.94
C TYR A 65 10.43 -2.07 -12.18
N LEU A 66 11.56 -1.83 -12.86
CA LEU A 66 12.88 -1.73 -12.23
C LEU A 66 13.21 -0.33 -11.72
N GLN A 67 12.53 0.70 -12.18
CA GLN A 67 12.70 2.08 -11.71
C GLN A 67 12.04 2.30 -10.35
N LYS A 68 12.28 3.48 -9.73
CA LYS A 68 11.52 3.90 -8.55
C LYS A 68 10.07 4.17 -8.97
N GLN A 69 9.15 3.36 -8.49
CA GLN A 69 7.72 3.41 -8.83
C GLN A 69 6.88 3.05 -7.59
N PRO A 70 5.57 3.36 -7.55
CA PRO A 70 4.73 3.22 -6.36
C PRO A 70 4.15 1.79 -6.20
N TYR A 71 4.95 0.76 -6.35
CA TYR A 71 4.61 -0.67 -6.13
C TYR A 71 3.49 -1.20 -7.05
N PHE A 72 3.32 -0.67 -8.26
CA PHE A 72 2.24 -1.07 -9.18
C PHE A 72 2.12 -2.58 -9.33
N GLY A 73 0.98 -3.13 -8.86
CA GLY A 73 0.61 -4.54 -8.99
C GLY A 73 1.44 -5.55 -8.21
N ALA A 74 2.47 -5.12 -7.49
CA ALA A 74 3.42 -6.00 -6.84
C ALA A 74 2.89 -6.61 -5.52
N VAL A 75 3.42 -7.77 -5.16
CA VAL A 75 3.31 -8.29 -3.80
C VAL A 75 4.31 -7.57 -2.91
N VAL A 76 3.82 -7.01 -1.82
CA VAL A 76 4.65 -6.35 -0.82
C VAL A 76 4.81 -7.20 0.43
N GLY A 77 5.98 -7.15 1.01
CA GLY A 77 6.42 -7.91 2.18
C GLY A 77 7.92 -7.68 2.45
N ARG A 78 8.47 -8.18 3.57
CA ARG A 78 7.89 -9.12 4.54
C ARG A 78 6.67 -8.59 5.28
N VAL A 79 6.64 -7.26 5.58
CA VAL A 79 5.52 -6.58 6.24
C VAL A 79 5.01 -5.44 5.38
N ALA A 80 3.76 -5.57 4.94
CA ALA A 80 3.03 -4.54 4.21
C ALA A 80 2.72 -3.35 5.12
N ASN A 81 2.56 -2.17 4.50
CA ASN A 81 2.34 -0.90 5.17
C ASN A 81 3.51 -0.50 6.08
N ARG A 82 3.27 0.33 7.10
CA ARG A 82 4.31 0.98 7.90
C ARG A 82 4.60 0.28 9.21
N ILE A 83 5.88 0.36 9.62
CA ILE A 83 6.34 0.08 11.00
C ILE A 83 6.95 1.38 11.51
N ALA A 84 6.40 1.89 12.60
CA ALA A 84 6.78 3.17 13.21
C ALA A 84 8.28 3.20 13.54
N LYS A 85 8.97 4.28 13.14
CA LYS A 85 10.41 4.49 13.37
C LYS A 85 11.30 3.36 12.85
N GLY A 86 10.75 2.44 12.03
CA GLY A 86 11.45 1.26 11.54
C GLY A 86 11.98 0.35 12.66
N THR A 87 11.31 0.28 13.80
CA THR A 87 11.74 -0.53 14.94
C THR A 87 10.60 -1.35 15.52
N PHE A 88 10.92 -2.52 16.05
CA PHE A 88 10.01 -3.32 16.87
C PHE A 88 10.81 -4.15 17.87
N THR A 89 10.16 -4.56 18.97
CA THR A 89 10.77 -5.43 19.98
C THR A 89 10.11 -6.79 19.96
N LEU A 90 10.92 -7.85 19.93
CA LEU A 90 10.46 -9.21 20.00
C LEU A 90 11.32 -9.99 21.01
N ASP A 91 10.69 -10.62 21.99
CA ASP A 91 11.35 -11.36 23.07
C ASP A 91 12.48 -10.57 23.79
N GLY A 92 12.23 -9.26 24.00
CA GLY A 92 13.17 -8.34 24.65
C GLY A 92 14.32 -7.85 23.77
N LYS A 93 14.39 -8.28 22.51
CA LYS A 93 15.39 -7.83 21.54
C LYS A 93 14.77 -6.80 20.60
N GLU A 94 15.43 -5.63 20.46
CA GLU A 94 15.08 -4.63 19.48
C GLU A 94 15.59 -5.02 18.08
N TYR A 95 14.73 -4.88 17.07
CA TYR A 95 15.06 -5.04 15.66
C TYR A 95 14.92 -3.68 14.96
N LYS A 96 15.90 -3.36 14.11
CA LYS A 96 15.94 -2.11 13.33
C LYS A 96 15.82 -2.42 11.85
N LEU A 97 14.85 -1.79 11.23
CA LEU A 97 14.57 -1.90 9.80
C LEU A 97 15.07 -0.67 9.06
N ALA A 98 15.17 -0.76 7.74
CA ALA A 98 15.49 0.38 6.90
C ALA A 98 14.40 1.46 7.00
N ILE A 99 14.83 2.72 7.14
CA ILE A 99 13.96 3.90 7.09
C ILE A 99 13.88 4.33 5.62
N ASN A 100 12.78 3.99 4.97
CA ASN A 100 12.58 4.22 3.54
C ASN A 100 11.34 5.07 3.21
N ASN A 101 10.59 5.52 4.25
CA ASN A 101 9.41 6.38 4.08
C ASN A 101 9.28 7.36 5.26
N GLY A 102 9.75 8.60 5.09
CA GLY A 102 9.84 9.55 6.19
C GLY A 102 10.64 8.96 7.34
N PRO A 103 10.11 8.97 8.59
CA PRO A 103 10.79 8.37 9.74
C PRO A 103 10.50 6.86 9.88
N ASN A 104 9.76 6.23 8.96
CA ASN A 104 9.22 4.89 9.11
C ASN A 104 9.83 3.89 8.12
N SER A 105 9.67 2.60 8.41
CA SER A 105 9.84 1.52 7.44
C SER A 105 8.52 1.29 6.72
N LEU A 106 8.56 1.08 5.40
CA LEU A 106 7.40 0.85 4.54
C LEU A 106 7.62 -0.37 3.65
N HIS A 107 6.59 -1.20 3.53
CA HIS A 107 6.49 -2.31 2.56
C HIS A 107 7.70 -3.24 2.53
N GLY A 108 8.22 -3.57 3.71
CA GLY A 108 9.31 -4.55 3.87
C GLY A 108 10.72 -3.99 3.72
N GLY A 109 10.89 -2.68 3.40
CA GLY A 109 12.19 -2.05 3.36
C GLY A 109 12.61 -1.52 1.99
N VAL A 110 13.91 -1.36 1.77
CA VAL A 110 14.47 -0.79 0.53
C VAL A 110 14.36 -1.77 -0.63
N LYS A 111 14.65 -3.05 -0.37
CA LYS A 111 14.54 -4.14 -1.33
C LYS A 111 13.56 -5.18 -0.80
N GLY A 112 12.28 -4.81 -0.72
CA GLY A 112 11.21 -5.71 -0.29
C GLY A 112 10.84 -6.76 -1.35
N PHE A 113 9.77 -7.48 -1.10
CA PHE A 113 9.30 -8.60 -1.93
C PHE A 113 8.88 -8.17 -3.34
N ASP A 114 8.56 -6.90 -3.53
CA ASP A 114 8.25 -6.25 -4.80
C ASP A 114 9.46 -6.09 -5.74
N LYS A 115 10.68 -6.20 -5.21
CA LYS A 115 11.93 -5.96 -5.95
C LYS A 115 12.85 -7.18 -5.97
N VAL A 116 12.27 -8.37 -6.07
CA VAL A 116 12.99 -9.65 -6.14
C VAL A 116 12.39 -10.56 -7.19
N LEU A 117 13.23 -11.44 -7.73
CA LEU A 117 12.80 -12.48 -8.64
C LEU A 117 12.24 -13.66 -7.83
N TRP A 118 11.05 -14.11 -8.18
CA TRP A 118 10.38 -15.27 -7.59
C TRP A 118 10.44 -16.46 -8.52
N THR A 119 10.47 -17.66 -7.93
CA THR A 119 10.47 -18.93 -8.67
C THR A 119 9.03 -19.32 -9.01
N PRO A 120 8.65 -19.41 -10.28
CA PRO A 120 7.29 -19.76 -10.68
C PRO A 120 7.06 -21.28 -10.78
N ARG A 121 5.84 -21.71 -10.50
CA ARG A 121 5.32 -23.05 -10.78
C ARG A 121 3.93 -22.92 -11.42
N VAL A 122 3.79 -23.38 -12.66
CA VAL A 122 2.51 -23.34 -13.38
C VAL A 122 1.55 -24.36 -12.76
N LEU A 123 0.29 -23.97 -12.60
CA LEU A 123 -0.83 -24.77 -12.12
C LEU A 123 -1.84 -24.97 -13.26
N SER A 124 -2.84 -25.83 -13.07
CA SER A 124 -3.87 -26.09 -14.08
C SER A 124 -4.74 -24.86 -14.38
N ASN A 125 -4.92 -23.96 -13.41
CA ASN A 125 -5.74 -22.75 -13.53
C ASN A 125 -5.03 -21.50 -12.98
N GLY A 126 -3.70 -21.51 -12.90
CA GLY A 126 -2.95 -20.40 -12.32
C GLY A 126 -1.44 -20.58 -12.31
N VAL A 127 -0.79 -19.80 -11.45
CA VAL A 127 0.64 -19.85 -11.20
C VAL A 127 0.92 -19.63 -9.71
N GLU A 128 1.84 -20.40 -9.16
CA GLU A 128 2.37 -20.20 -7.83
C GLU A 128 3.79 -19.65 -7.94
N PHE A 129 4.09 -18.63 -7.17
CA PHE A 129 5.43 -18.08 -7.01
C PHE A 129 5.94 -18.40 -5.62
N SER A 130 7.21 -18.80 -5.52
CA SER A 130 7.84 -19.09 -4.24
C SER A 130 9.18 -18.40 -4.10
N ARG A 131 9.53 -18.08 -2.87
CA ARG A 131 10.87 -17.60 -2.52
C ARG A 131 11.24 -17.97 -1.09
N VAL A 132 12.54 -17.94 -0.81
CA VAL A 132 13.09 -17.96 0.55
C VAL A 132 13.66 -16.57 0.83
N SER A 133 13.14 -15.91 1.87
CA SER A 133 13.69 -14.67 2.44
C SER A 133 14.64 -15.09 3.57
N PRO A 134 15.97 -14.90 3.45
CA PRO A 134 16.92 -15.37 4.44
C PRO A 134 16.79 -14.63 5.78
N ASP A 135 17.31 -15.24 6.84
CA ASP A 135 17.42 -14.60 8.16
C ASP A 135 18.17 -13.26 8.05
N GLY A 136 17.61 -12.20 8.62
CA GLY A 136 18.18 -10.86 8.58
C GLY A 136 17.92 -10.07 7.32
N GLU A 137 17.23 -10.61 6.30
CA GLU A 137 16.86 -9.82 5.10
C GLU A 137 16.04 -8.59 5.50
N GLU A 138 16.46 -7.39 5.04
CA GLU A 138 15.87 -6.09 5.41
C GLU A 138 15.73 -5.85 6.92
N GLY A 139 16.49 -6.59 7.77
CA GLY A 139 16.48 -6.48 9.23
C GLY A 139 15.50 -7.39 9.95
N TYR A 140 14.71 -8.19 9.25
CA TYR A 140 13.72 -9.09 9.85
C TYR A 140 14.37 -10.41 10.33
N PRO A 141 13.99 -10.92 11.53
CA PRO A 141 14.51 -12.18 12.04
C PRO A 141 13.94 -13.41 11.33
N GLY A 142 14.74 -14.46 11.28
CA GLY A 142 14.37 -15.77 10.78
C GLY A 142 14.30 -15.89 9.26
N GLU A 143 14.61 -17.09 8.77
CA GLU A 143 14.32 -17.44 7.38
C GLU A 143 12.80 -17.56 7.20
N LEU A 144 12.27 -16.98 6.13
CA LEU A 144 10.86 -17.06 5.77
C LEU A 144 10.70 -17.71 4.40
N LYS A 145 10.03 -18.86 4.33
CA LYS A 145 9.59 -19.48 3.09
C LYS A 145 8.22 -18.91 2.73
N VAL A 146 8.06 -18.42 1.53
CA VAL A 146 6.84 -17.72 1.08
C VAL A 146 6.35 -18.29 -0.24
N TRP A 147 5.04 -18.47 -0.33
CA TRP A 147 4.33 -18.84 -1.56
C TRP A 147 3.20 -17.85 -1.80
N VAL A 148 3.09 -17.39 -3.05
CA VAL A 148 1.96 -16.57 -3.52
C VAL A 148 1.36 -17.27 -4.72
N MET A 149 0.08 -17.64 -4.61
CA MET A 149 -0.62 -18.38 -5.64
C MET A 149 -1.71 -17.52 -6.25
N TYR A 150 -1.66 -17.35 -7.56
CA TYR A 150 -2.69 -16.71 -8.36
C TYR A 150 -3.47 -17.78 -9.10
N THR A 151 -4.78 -17.85 -8.89
CA THR A 151 -5.68 -18.75 -9.64
C THR A 151 -6.86 -17.96 -10.18
N LEU A 152 -7.39 -18.44 -11.30
CA LEU A 152 -8.53 -17.84 -11.96
C LEU A 152 -9.68 -18.85 -12.02
N ASP A 153 -10.89 -18.41 -11.66
CA ASP A 153 -12.13 -19.17 -11.79
C ASP A 153 -13.23 -18.26 -12.33
N GLY A 154 -13.58 -18.42 -13.60
CA GLY A 154 -14.51 -17.54 -14.29
C GLY A 154 -14.08 -16.08 -14.20
N GLY A 155 -14.90 -15.27 -13.51
CA GLY A 155 -14.66 -13.85 -13.24
C GLY A 155 -13.95 -13.55 -11.92
N GLU A 156 -13.44 -14.56 -11.21
CA GLU A 156 -12.80 -14.41 -9.90
C GLU A 156 -11.29 -14.68 -10.00
N LEU A 157 -10.46 -13.68 -9.71
CA LEU A 157 -9.03 -13.82 -9.49
C LEU A 157 -8.78 -14.03 -7.99
N VAL A 158 -8.16 -15.15 -7.64
CA VAL A 158 -7.85 -15.51 -6.26
C VAL A 158 -6.34 -15.36 -6.03
N VAL A 159 -5.97 -14.66 -4.97
CA VAL A 159 -4.59 -14.54 -4.51
C VAL A 159 -4.48 -15.14 -3.12
N ASN A 160 -3.75 -16.24 -3.00
CA ASN A 160 -3.46 -16.88 -1.72
C ASN A 160 -2.00 -16.67 -1.34
N TYR A 161 -1.78 -16.28 -0.10
CA TYR A 161 -0.46 -16.02 0.47
C TYR A 161 -0.19 -17.03 1.59
N ARG A 162 0.92 -17.77 1.50
CA ARG A 162 1.35 -18.71 2.53
C ARG A 162 2.79 -18.43 2.93
N ALA A 163 3.09 -18.58 4.21
CA ALA A 163 4.46 -18.49 4.69
C ALA A 163 4.73 -19.39 5.90
N GLN A 164 6.00 -19.78 6.06
CA GLN A 164 6.52 -20.54 7.19
C GLN A 164 7.84 -19.94 7.62
N ALA A 165 8.04 -19.78 8.92
CA ALA A 165 9.21 -19.12 9.51
C ALA A 165 10.07 -20.09 10.30
N SER A 166 11.40 -19.92 10.24
CA SER A 166 12.36 -20.67 11.06
C SER A 166 12.50 -20.10 12.49
N GLN A 167 12.15 -18.81 12.68
CA GLN A 167 12.10 -18.10 13.96
C GLN A 167 10.85 -17.23 13.97
N THR A 168 10.40 -16.81 15.15
CA THR A 168 9.29 -15.86 15.27
C THR A 168 9.63 -14.56 14.53
N THR A 169 8.76 -14.12 13.64
CA THR A 169 8.95 -12.95 12.79
C THR A 169 7.61 -12.31 12.43
N PRO A 170 7.52 -10.98 12.27
CA PRO A 170 6.30 -10.37 11.76
C PRO A 170 6.13 -10.67 10.26
N VAL A 171 4.89 -10.99 9.87
CA VAL A 171 4.51 -11.25 8.47
C VAL A 171 3.18 -10.55 8.17
N ASN A 172 3.14 -9.79 7.11
CA ASN A 172 1.93 -9.15 6.58
C ASN A 172 2.10 -8.98 5.07
N LEU A 173 1.40 -9.78 4.27
CA LEU A 173 1.54 -9.79 2.81
C LEU A 173 0.28 -9.25 2.16
N THR A 174 0.44 -8.47 1.10
CA THR A 174 -0.66 -7.96 0.28
C THR A 174 -0.23 -7.76 -1.17
N ASN A 175 -1.20 -7.52 -2.07
CA ASN A 175 -0.95 -7.08 -3.43
C ASN A 175 -1.31 -5.59 -3.57
N HIS A 176 -0.44 -4.83 -4.22
CA HIS A 176 -0.55 -3.37 -4.36
C HIS A 176 -1.01 -2.96 -5.78
N SER A 177 -2.05 -3.60 -6.30
CA SER A 177 -2.63 -3.20 -7.59
C SER A 177 -3.39 -1.89 -7.48
N TYR A 178 -3.17 -1.01 -8.45
CA TYR A 178 -3.93 0.21 -8.64
C TYR A 178 -4.97 -0.04 -9.73
N PHE A 179 -6.23 0.00 -9.36
CA PHE A 179 -7.36 -0.23 -10.26
C PHE A 179 -7.92 1.08 -10.81
N ASN A 180 -8.40 1.03 -12.05
CA ASN A 180 -9.30 2.02 -12.62
C ASN A 180 -10.31 1.29 -13.54
N LEU A 181 -11.55 1.17 -13.10
CA LEU A 181 -12.57 0.41 -13.84
C LEU A 181 -13.07 1.10 -15.11
N ALA A 182 -12.73 2.38 -15.31
CA ALA A 182 -12.91 3.07 -16.59
C ALA A 182 -11.90 2.59 -17.66
N GLY A 183 -10.80 1.96 -17.22
CA GLY A 183 -9.65 1.52 -18.01
C GLY A 183 -8.39 2.27 -17.58
N GLN A 184 -7.24 1.59 -17.60
CA GLN A 184 -5.95 2.22 -17.34
C GLN A 184 -5.70 3.37 -18.35
N GLY A 185 -5.07 4.43 -17.91
CA GLY A 185 -4.90 5.66 -18.70
C GLY A 185 -6.09 6.63 -18.62
N SER A 186 -7.21 6.26 -17.99
CA SER A 186 -8.27 7.21 -17.63
C SER A 186 -7.75 8.21 -16.59
N PRO A 187 -8.16 9.51 -16.67
CA PRO A 187 -7.49 10.58 -15.93
C PRO A 187 -7.69 10.51 -14.41
N ASN A 188 -8.80 9.95 -13.95
CA ASN A 188 -9.12 9.85 -12.51
C ASN A 188 -10.15 8.75 -12.24
N ILE A 189 -10.49 8.60 -10.95
CA ILE A 189 -11.43 7.60 -10.42
C ILE A 189 -12.67 8.25 -9.79
N TYR A 190 -12.97 9.50 -10.07
CA TYR A 190 -14.00 10.28 -9.36
C TYR A 190 -15.44 9.80 -9.61
N ASP A 191 -15.70 9.18 -10.75
CA ASP A 191 -16.98 8.58 -11.14
C ASP A 191 -17.17 7.12 -10.69
N HIS A 192 -16.22 6.60 -9.90
CA HIS A 192 -16.36 5.29 -9.27
C HIS A 192 -17.21 5.38 -8.02
N GLU A 193 -18.13 4.44 -7.88
CA GLU A 193 -18.94 4.26 -6.68
C GLU A 193 -18.29 3.21 -5.78
N VAL A 194 -18.01 3.55 -4.52
CA VAL A 194 -17.25 2.73 -3.59
C VAL A 194 -18.09 2.38 -2.36
N THR A 195 -18.00 1.12 -1.93
CA THR A 195 -18.53 0.62 -0.66
C THR A 195 -17.44 -0.18 0.05
N ILE A 196 -17.26 0.03 1.37
CA ILE A 196 -16.36 -0.76 2.23
C ILE A 196 -17.12 -1.21 3.46
N GLU A 197 -17.13 -2.52 3.76
CA GLU A 197 -17.86 -3.12 4.88
C GLU A 197 -17.03 -3.03 6.18
N ALA A 198 -16.88 -1.83 6.69
CA ALA A 198 -16.18 -1.57 7.94
C ALA A 198 -16.89 -0.52 8.77
N ASP A 199 -17.05 -0.76 10.09
CA ASP A 199 -17.61 0.23 11.02
C ASP A 199 -16.54 1.11 11.64
N ALA A 200 -15.27 0.79 11.41
CA ALA A 200 -14.14 1.49 12.00
C ALA A 200 -12.95 1.57 11.04
N PHE A 201 -12.11 2.54 11.28
CA PHE A 201 -10.84 2.74 10.59
C PHE A 201 -9.74 3.10 11.59
N LEU A 202 -8.49 3.08 11.16
CA LEU A 202 -7.37 3.55 11.95
C LEU A 202 -7.05 5.00 11.56
N PRO A 203 -7.25 5.98 12.46
CA PRO A 203 -6.74 7.33 12.28
C PRO A 203 -5.21 7.31 12.20
N VAL A 204 -4.64 8.22 11.44
CA VAL A 204 -3.19 8.29 11.23
C VAL A 204 -2.65 9.70 11.49
N ASP A 205 -1.39 9.79 11.91
CA ASP A 205 -0.66 11.03 12.05
C ASP A 205 -0.15 11.58 10.71
N GLU A 206 0.62 12.66 10.75
CA GLU A 206 1.20 13.32 9.57
C GLU A 206 2.18 12.42 8.78
N VAL A 207 2.70 11.37 9.41
CA VAL A 207 3.61 10.38 8.80
C VAL A 207 2.92 9.03 8.55
N LEU A 208 1.57 9.02 8.61
CA LEU A 208 0.69 7.90 8.28
C LEU A 208 0.89 6.67 9.19
N ILE A 209 1.21 6.89 10.46
CA ILE A 209 1.20 5.87 11.51
C ILE A 209 -0.11 5.94 12.28
N PRO A 210 -0.74 4.81 12.65
CA PRO A 210 -1.94 4.80 13.49
C PRO A 210 -1.72 5.58 14.80
N THR A 211 -2.61 6.55 15.08
CA THR A 211 -2.51 7.44 16.24
C THR A 211 -3.49 7.11 17.34
N ASP A 212 -3.23 7.70 18.53
CA ASP A 212 -4.21 7.86 19.60
C ASP A 212 -4.95 9.17 19.44
N LEU A 213 -6.28 9.19 19.59
CA LEU A 213 -7.09 10.42 19.67
C LEU A 213 -7.01 11.09 21.04
N THR A 214 -5.95 10.92 21.82
CA THR A 214 -5.77 11.56 23.11
C THR A 214 -4.79 12.72 23.09
N ASP A 215 -4.88 13.62 22.12
CA ASP A 215 -4.40 14.99 22.33
C ASP A 215 -5.62 15.88 22.63
N CYS A 216 -6.06 15.81 23.89
CA CYS A 216 -7.09 16.70 24.45
C CYS A 216 -6.47 18.07 24.76
N SER A 217 -6.01 18.78 23.74
CA SER A 217 -5.66 20.19 23.87
C SER A 217 -6.49 21.03 22.91
N GLU A 218 -7.82 21.11 23.17
CA GLU A 218 -8.57 22.37 23.05
C GLU A 218 -10.00 22.20 23.59
N PRO A 219 -10.41 23.00 24.59
CA PRO A 219 -11.80 23.10 24.99
C PRO A 219 -12.45 24.26 24.19
N ASP A 220 -12.70 24.08 22.91
CA ASP A 220 -13.63 24.98 22.23
C ASP A 220 -14.23 24.30 20.99
N GLY A 221 -15.54 24.12 21.01
CA GLY A 221 -16.33 23.31 20.09
C GLY A 221 -16.37 23.83 18.65
N ARG A 222 -15.25 23.79 17.95
CA ARG A 222 -15.16 24.00 16.51
C ARG A 222 -14.10 23.08 15.90
N HIS A 223 -14.49 21.89 15.49
CA HIS A 223 -13.67 21.04 14.62
C HIS A 223 -13.46 21.73 13.26
N ARG A 224 -12.43 22.54 13.19
CA ARG A 224 -11.83 22.93 11.89
C ARG A 224 -10.57 22.12 11.72
N HIS A 225 -10.63 21.05 10.98
CA HIS A 225 -9.45 20.40 10.44
C HIS A 225 -8.76 21.39 9.49
N HIS A 226 -7.78 22.13 10.01
CA HIS A 226 -6.96 23.04 9.22
C HIS A 226 -5.82 22.24 8.60
N TRP A 227 -6.02 21.72 7.42
CA TRP A 227 -4.93 21.24 6.58
C TRP A 227 -4.20 22.46 6.01
N SER A 228 -3.12 22.87 6.66
CA SER A 228 -2.25 23.91 6.11
C SER A 228 -1.45 23.32 4.95
N SER A 229 -1.68 23.86 3.76
CA SER A 229 -0.87 23.66 2.57
C SER A 229 0.53 24.25 2.78
N LEU A 230 1.50 23.42 3.19
CA LEU A 230 2.91 23.80 3.07
C LEU A 230 3.33 23.57 1.63
N GLY A 231 3.18 24.64 0.83
CA GLY A 231 3.71 24.69 -0.52
C GLY A 231 5.23 24.74 -0.51
N TRP A 232 5.86 23.76 -1.10
CA TRP A 232 7.26 23.83 -1.48
C TRP A 232 7.41 24.83 -2.62
N LYS A 233 7.89 26.04 -2.31
CA LYS A 233 8.35 26.98 -3.35
C LYS A 233 9.76 26.57 -3.74
N ALA A 234 9.90 25.94 -4.90
CA ALA A 234 11.18 25.87 -5.59
C ALA A 234 11.55 27.28 -6.07
N GLN A 235 12.62 27.86 -5.52
CA GLN A 235 13.22 29.06 -6.08
C GLN A 235 14.01 28.69 -7.33
N LEU A 236 13.49 29.04 -8.48
CA LEU A 236 14.24 29.06 -9.74
C LEU A 236 15.15 30.29 -9.72
N GLY A 237 16.45 30.08 -9.52
CA GLY A 237 17.48 31.07 -9.79
C GLY A 237 17.89 30.99 -11.26
N HIS A 238 17.78 32.08 -12.00
CA HIS A 238 18.31 32.22 -13.35
C HIS A 238 19.85 32.24 -13.36
N PRO A 239 20.50 31.57 -14.33
CA PRO A 239 21.93 31.67 -14.50
C PRO A 239 22.26 32.80 -15.49
N HIS A 240 23.21 33.69 -15.11
CA HIS A 240 24.00 34.44 -16.08
C HIS A 240 25.35 33.76 -16.24
N GLY A 241 25.77 33.67 -17.49
CA GLY A 241 26.85 32.89 -18.07
C GLY A 241 28.26 33.13 -17.56
N ASP A 242 29.13 32.22 -17.77
CA ASP A 242 30.22 32.23 -18.76
C ASP A 242 31.16 31.00 -18.58
N GLN A 243 31.92 30.73 -19.59
CA GLN A 243 32.62 29.58 -20.07
C GLN A 243 33.75 28.96 -19.24
N THR A 244 33.93 27.68 -19.41
CA THR A 244 35.07 26.78 -19.75
C THR A 244 35.40 25.67 -18.72
N PRO A 245 35.93 24.51 -19.16
CA PRO A 245 35.75 23.22 -18.53
C PRO A 245 36.89 22.78 -17.62
N GLY A 246 36.59 22.15 -16.52
CA GLY A 246 37.55 21.51 -15.60
C GLY A 246 36.86 20.60 -14.61
N LEU A 247 37.45 19.44 -14.38
CA LEU A 247 37.07 18.30 -13.55
C LEU A 247 36.38 18.61 -12.19
N PRO A 248 35.54 17.74 -11.68
CA PRO A 248 34.73 18.02 -10.49
C PRO A 248 35.48 17.77 -9.18
N PRO A 249 35.31 18.64 -8.16
CA PRO A 249 35.66 18.33 -6.77
C PRO A 249 34.48 17.73 -5.99
N ALA A 250 34.83 16.96 -4.96
CA ALA A 250 33.96 16.28 -4.03
C ALA A 250 33.09 17.24 -3.19
N PRO A 251 31.94 16.80 -2.65
CA PRO A 251 31.03 17.65 -1.89
C PRO A 251 31.54 17.94 -0.48
N PRO A 252 31.29 19.17 0.09
CA PRO A 252 31.69 19.51 1.45
C PRO A 252 30.70 19.01 2.51
N PHE A 253 31.24 18.55 3.61
CA PHE A 253 30.55 18.31 4.87
C PHE A 253 30.07 19.64 5.47
N PHE A 254 28.80 19.71 5.87
CA PHE A 254 28.31 20.79 6.72
C PHE A 254 28.16 20.30 8.16
N SER A 255 28.93 20.88 9.04
CA SER A 255 28.75 20.84 10.49
C SER A 255 27.88 22.01 10.93
N PHE A 256 26.81 21.74 11.70
CA PHE A 256 26.05 22.78 12.39
C PHE A 256 26.48 22.83 13.86
N SER A 257 26.96 24.02 14.27
CA SER A 257 27.19 24.37 15.68
C SER A 257 25.96 25.08 16.22
N PHE A 258 25.54 24.69 17.43
CA PHE A 258 24.52 25.38 18.21
C PHE A 258 25.15 26.59 18.90
N GLY A 259 24.49 27.73 18.81
CA GLY A 259 24.72 28.93 19.60
C GLY A 259 23.63 29.11 20.64
N ASP A 260 24.05 29.38 21.84
CA ASP A 260 23.30 29.52 23.08
C ASP A 260 22.79 30.96 23.29
N GLU A 261 21.83 31.10 24.24
CA GLU A 261 21.41 32.28 25.00
C GLU A 261 20.26 33.16 24.46
N SER A 262 19.17 33.25 25.17
CA SER A 262 18.99 34.24 26.26
C SER A 262 17.66 34.11 27.01
N THR A 263 17.77 34.32 28.30
CA THR A 263 16.79 34.33 29.38
C THR A 263 15.74 35.44 29.24
N ALA A 264 14.48 35.12 29.59
CA ALA A 264 13.53 36.11 30.09
C ALA A 264 12.60 35.47 31.16
N HIS A 265 12.70 36.01 32.35
CA HIS A 265 11.86 35.75 33.52
C HIS A 265 10.43 36.27 33.30
N VAL A 266 9.40 35.49 33.62
CA VAL A 266 8.15 35.96 34.19
C VAL A 266 7.62 34.88 35.14
N SER A 267 7.30 35.27 36.36
CA SER A 267 6.81 34.46 37.48
C SER A 267 5.25 34.37 37.52
N PRO A 268 4.66 33.65 38.49
CA PRO A 268 3.61 32.65 38.23
C PRO A 268 2.24 33.06 38.79
N ALA A 269 1.21 32.36 38.35
CA ALA A 269 0.05 31.94 39.16
C ALA A 269 -1.07 31.34 38.26
N HIS A 270 -1.46 30.10 38.41
CA HIS A 270 -2.67 29.69 39.11
C HIS A 270 -2.92 28.18 38.93
N SER A 271 -3.10 27.57 40.07
CA SER A 271 -3.90 26.39 40.45
C SER A 271 -4.01 25.21 39.46
N GLY A 272 -3.37 24.15 39.91
CA GLY A 272 -3.38 22.83 39.35
C GLY A 272 -4.76 22.14 39.33
N LYS A 273 -4.88 21.32 38.27
CA LYS A 273 -5.52 20.01 38.37
C LYS A 273 -4.49 19.00 37.90
N ASN A 274 -4.04 18.16 38.81
CA ASN A 274 -3.24 17.01 38.53
C ASN A 274 -4.03 16.07 37.61
N CYS A 275 -3.72 16.08 36.31
CA CYS A 275 -3.96 14.93 35.48
C CYS A 275 -2.80 13.97 35.69
N SER A 276 -3.06 12.85 36.33
CA SER A 276 -2.15 11.71 36.32
C SER A 276 -1.85 11.35 34.84
N PRO A 277 -0.62 10.98 34.46
CA PRO A 277 -0.38 10.43 33.14
C PRO A 277 -1.15 9.11 33.05
N SER A 278 -2.31 9.14 32.38
CA SER A 278 -2.99 7.92 31.96
C SER A 278 -2.05 7.23 30.97
N THR A 279 -1.81 5.97 31.19
CA THR A 279 -1.13 5.08 30.25
C THR A 279 -1.79 5.25 28.90
N ALA A 280 -1.12 5.96 27.98
CA ALA A 280 -1.59 6.15 26.62
C ALA A 280 -1.74 4.77 25.95
N SER A 281 -2.93 4.44 25.53
CA SER A 281 -3.19 3.24 24.72
C SER A 281 -2.88 3.63 23.27
N LEU A 282 -1.79 3.14 22.75
CA LEU A 282 -1.34 3.36 21.37
C LEU A 282 -2.31 2.66 20.39
N GLY A 283 -2.75 3.36 19.34
CA GLY A 283 -3.54 2.84 18.22
C GLY A 283 -5.06 2.80 18.44
N GLU A 284 -5.73 3.93 18.28
CA GLU A 284 -7.20 3.99 18.41
C GLU A 284 -7.91 3.42 17.19
N ILE A 285 -9.02 2.74 17.43
CA ILE A 285 -9.96 2.29 16.42
C ILE A 285 -11.13 3.28 16.41
N ALA A 286 -11.20 4.14 15.40
CA ALA A 286 -12.23 5.17 15.29
C ALA A 286 -13.45 4.67 14.51
N SER A 287 -14.66 5.08 14.95
CA SER A 287 -15.90 4.80 14.20
C SER A 287 -15.92 5.58 12.89
N VAL A 288 -16.37 4.94 11.81
CA VAL A 288 -16.59 5.63 10.53
C VAL A 288 -17.85 6.51 10.54
N GLN A 289 -18.79 6.24 11.44
CA GLN A 289 -20.11 6.84 11.45
C GLN A 289 -20.08 8.37 11.53
N GLY A 290 -20.71 9.03 10.56
CA GLY A 290 -20.79 10.49 10.50
C GLY A 290 -19.48 11.18 10.06
N THR A 291 -18.53 10.42 9.53
CA THR A 291 -17.26 10.94 9.03
C THR A 291 -17.12 10.73 7.52
N ALA A 292 -16.08 11.30 6.91
CA ALA A 292 -15.70 11.03 5.51
C ALA A 292 -15.35 9.55 5.26
N PHE A 293 -15.08 8.79 6.31
CA PHE A 293 -14.72 7.36 6.23
C PHE A 293 -15.94 6.44 6.27
N ASP A 294 -17.18 6.96 6.35
CA ASP A 294 -18.38 6.14 6.30
C ASP A 294 -18.71 5.71 4.87
N LEU A 295 -18.03 4.67 4.41
CA LEU A 295 -18.19 4.05 3.10
C LEU A 295 -19.06 2.78 3.13
N ARG A 296 -19.88 2.56 4.19
CA ARG A 296 -20.76 1.41 4.32
C ARG A 296 -21.94 1.43 3.35
N LYS A 297 -22.25 2.58 2.78
CA LYS A 297 -23.21 2.74 1.68
C LYS A 297 -22.46 3.21 0.43
N PRO A 298 -22.95 2.91 -0.78
CA PRO A 298 -22.32 3.34 -2.01
C PRO A 298 -22.16 4.87 -2.07
N VAL A 299 -20.94 5.35 -2.31
CA VAL A 299 -20.63 6.76 -2.51
C VAL A 299 -19.90 6.96 -3.83
N GLU A 300 -20.29 7.97 -4.61
CA GLU A 300 -19.53 8.42 -5.77
C GLU A 300 -18.29 9.18 -5.28
N LEU A 301 -17.12 8.66 -5.57
CA LEU A 301 -15.87 9.05 -4.93
C LEU A 301 -15.56 10.54 -5.08
N GLY A 302 -15.70 11.10 -6.29
CA GLY A 302 -15.41 12.53 -6.54
C GLY A 302 -16.31 13.47 -5.75
N LYS A 303 -17.62 13.20 -5.70
CA LYS A 303 -18.57 13.99 -4.91
C LYS A 303 -18.30 13.88 -3.42
N HIS A 304 -18.00 12.66 -2.95
CA HIS A 304 -17.72 12.38 -1.55
C HIS A 304 -16.45 13.12 -1.07
N LEU A 305 -15.35 13.05 -1.84
CA LEU A 305 -14.12 13.78 -1.54
C LEU A 305 -14.36 15.31 -1.47
N GLN A 306 -15.20 15.83 -2.36
CA GLN A 306 -15.55 17.25 -2.40
C GLN A 306 -16.42 17.65 -1.20
N GLU A 307 -17.46 16.87 -0.88
CA GLU A 307 -18.40 17.13 0.21
C GLU A 307 -17.70 17.21 1.57
N PHE A 308 -16.78 16.26 1.83
CA PHE A 308 -16.04 16.18 3.08
C PHE A 308 -14.71 16.97 3.07
N HIS A 309 -14.37 17.63 1.97
CA HIS A 309 -13.10 18.36 1.80
C HIS A 309 -11.86 17.51 2.08
N VAL A 310 -11.87 16.24 1.74
CA VAL A 310 -10.73 15.32 1.91
C VAL A 310 -9.95 15.19 0.61
N ASN A 311 -8.64 15.06 0.75
CA ASN A 311 -7.67 15.06 -0.36
C ASN A 311 -7.41 13.67 -0.96
N GLY A 312 -8.26 12.70 -0.59
CA GLY A 312 -8.16 11.29 -0.93
C GLY A 312 -8.04 10.41 0.31
N PHE A 313 -8.05 9.11 0.09
CA PHE A 313 -7.90 8.11 1.14
C PHE A 313 -6.48 7.52 1.13
N ASP A 314 -5.96 7.22 2.30
CA ASP A 314 -4.77 6.39 2.55
C ASP A 314 -4.88 5.80 3.97
N HIS A 315 -5.96 5.01 4.19
CA HIS A 315 -6.36 4.58 5.53
C HIS A 315 -6.69 3.09 5.54
N ASN A 316 -6.37 2.45 6.66
CA ASN A 316 -6.77 1.08 6.94
C ASN A 316 -8.19 1.07 7.54
N PHE A 317 -9.09 0.35 6.88
CA PHE A 317 -10.44 0.05 7.36
C PHE A 317 -10.43 -1.28 8.10
N CYS A 318 -11.02 -1.30 9.30
CA CYS A 318 -11.05 -2.46 10.19
C CYS A 318 -12.24 -3.35 9.83
N LEU A 319 -11.98 -4.51 9.22
CA LEU A 319 -13.00 -5.44 8.78
C LEU A 319 -13.52 -6.28 9.95
N LYS A 320 -14.82 -6.50 9.97
CA LYS A 320 -15.48 -7.38 10.95
C LYS A 320 -15.34 -8.85 10.58
N GLY A 321 -15.47 -9.72 11.59
CA GLY A 321 -15.63 -11.16 11.42
C GLY A 321 -14.34 -11.95 11.59
N SER A 322 -14.44 -13.26 11.30
CA SER A 322 -13.39 -14.25 11.47
C SER A 322 -12.42 -14.27 10.29
N LYS A 323 -11.41 -15.18 10.36
CA LYS A 323 -10.47 -15.46 9.27
C LYS A 323 -11.09 -16.27 8.10
N GLU A 324 -12.41 -16.18 7.89
CA GLU A 324 -13.09 -16.83 6.77
C GLU A 324 -13.29 -15.87 5.60
N LYS A 325 -13.58 -16.40 4.39
CA LYS A 325 -13.93 -15.58 3.23
C LYS A 325 -15.13 -14.70 3.56
N ARG A 326 -14.94 -13.38 3.56
CA ARG A 326 -16.02 -12.42 3.80
C ARG A 326 -15.93 -11.25 2.84
N PHE A 327 -17.06 -10.66 2.54
CA PHE A 327 -17.14 -9.45 1.76
C PHE A 327 -16.39 -8.31 2.45
N CYS A 328 -15.61 -7.57 1.66
CA CYS A 328 -14.74 -6.49 2.11
C CYS A 328 -15.14 -5.17 1.47
N ALA A 329 -15.18 -5.12 0.15
CA ALA A 329 -15.43 -3.90 -0.59
C ALA A 329 -16.07 -4.17 -1.95
N ARG A 330 -16.76 -3.15 -2.48
CA ARG A 330 -17.30 -3.15 -3.84
C ARG A 330 -16.99 -1.81 -4.50
N VAL A 331 -16.52 -1.85 -5.73
CA VAL A 331 -16.34 -0.67 -6.57
C VAL A 331 -17.08 -0.88 -7.88
N HIS A 332 -17.84 0.12 -8.30
CA HIS A 332 -18.61 0.11 -9.54
C HIS A 332 -18.29 1.35 -10.36
N HIS A 333 -18.08 1.19 -11.65
CA HIS A 333 -17.95 2.30 -12.60
C HIS A 333 -19.14 2.32 -13.55
N ALA A 334 -20.04 3.29 -13.37
CA ALA A 334 -21.30 3.36 -14.09
C ALA A 334 -21.11 3.48 -15.62
N GLY A 335 -20.08 4.18 -16.08
CA GLY A 335 -19.79 4.37 -17.51
C GLY A 335 -19.51 3.07 -18.26
N SER A 336 -18.70 2.17 -17.71
CA SER A 336 -18.37 0.88 -18.28
C SER A 336 -19.31 -0.25 -17.85
N GLY A 337 -19.96 -0.10 -16.70
CA GLY A 337 -20.70 -1.15 -16.01
C GLY A 337 -19.82 -2.13 -15.24
N ARG A 338 -18.48 -1.96 -15.24
CA ARG A 338 -17.58 -2.87 -14.53
C ARG A 338 -17.75 -2.76 -13.03
N VAL A 339 -17.74 -3.90 -12.38
CA VAL A 339 -17.84 -4.06 -10.93
C VAL A 339 -16.67 -4.89 -10.45
N LEU A 340 -16.01 -4.44 -9.39
CA LEU A 340 -15.06 -5.20 -8.60
C LEU A 340 -15.65 -5.44 -7.21
N GLU A 341 -15.80 -6.68 -6.81
CA GLU A 341 -16.08 -7.09 -5.43
C GLU A 341 -14.83 -7.74 -4.85
N VAL A 342 -14.45 -7.34 -3.64
CA VAL A 342 -13.30 -7.90 -2.92
C VAL A 342 -13.80 -8.66 -1.71
N TYR A 343 -13.29 -9.89 -1.56
CA TYR A 343 -13.47 -10.72 -0.38
C TYR A 343 -12.11 -11.07 0.20
N THR A 344 -12.02 -11.27 1.51
CA THR A 344 -10.73 -11.57 2.14
C THR A 344 -10.87 -12.30 3.47
N THR A 345 -9.78 -12.95 3.88
CA THR A 345 -9.59 -13.49 5.23
C THR A 345 -8.78 -12.54 6.13
N GLN A 346 -8.28 -11.42 5.60
CA GLN A 346 -7.48 -10.43 6.33
C GLN A 346 -8.34 -9.54 7.23
N PRO A 347 -7.83 -9.06 8.38
CA PRO A 347 -8.59 -8.24 9.34
C PRO A 347 -8.76 -6.77 8.91
N GLY A 348 -8.12 -6.34 7.86
CA GLY A 348 -8.17 -4.97 7.37
C GLY A 348 -8.02 -4.86 5.86
N VAL A 349 -8.35 -3.66 5.36
CA VAL A 349 -8.09 -3.24 3.99
C VAL A 349 -7.61 -1.80 3.98
N GLN A 350 -6.45 -1.57 3.38
CA GLN A 350 -6.00 -0.22 3.04
C GLN A 350 -6.75 0.23 1.80
N PHE A 351 -7.49 1.32 1.91
CA PHE A 351 -8.06 2.01 0.76
C PHE A 351 -7.20 3.23 0.46
N TYR A 352 -6.56 3.21 -0.71
CA TYR A 352 -5.66 4.28 -1.17
C TYR A 352 -6.09 4.78 -2.55
N THR A 353 -6.20 6.09 -2.71
CA THR A 353 -6.73 6.72 -3.92
C THR A 353 -5.65 7.32 -4.83
N GLY A 354 -4.41 6.82 -4.76
CA GLY A 354 -3.33 7.28 -5.64
C GLY A 354 -2.93 8.74 -5.41
N ASN A 355 -2.92 9.20 -4.15
CA ASN A 355 -2.75 10.60 -3.77
C ASN A 355 -1.38 11.18 -4.17
N PHE A 356 -0.35 10.32 -4.25
CA PHE A 356 1.03 10.71 -4.58
C PHE A 356 1.42 10.49 -6.04
N LEU A 357 0.49 10.02 -6.88
CA LEU A 357 0.68 9.99 -8.32
C LEU A 357 0.67 11.44 -8.85
N ASP A 358 1.67 11.82 -9.65
CA ASP A 358 1.89 13.19 -10.09
C ASP A 358 1.92 13.37 -11.61
N GLY A 359 1.69 12.28 -12.36
CA GLY A 359 1.70 12.28 -13.82
C GLY A 359 3.08 12.18 -14.46
N THR A 360 4.16 12.14 -13.67
CA THR A 360 5.54 12.06 -14.20
C THR A 360 5.90 10.66 -14.70
N LEU A 361 5.32 9.62 -14.08
CA LEU A 361 5.50 8.24 -14.54
C LEU A 361 4.75 8.02 -15.85
N LYS A 362 5.49 7.56 -16.86
CA LYS A 362 4.91 7.11 -18.13
C LYS A 362 4.56 5.64 -18.02
N GLY A 363 3.29 5.37 -17.87
CA GLY A 363 2.75 4.02 -17.80
C GLY A 363 2.52 3.39 -19.17
N LYS A 364 1.60 2.42 -19.21
CA LYS A 364 1.23 1.66 -20.40
C LYS A 364 0.79 2.57 -21.54
N SER A 365 1.25 2.26 -22.74
CA SER A 365 0.99 3.03 -23.97
C SER A 365 1.34 4.52 -23.82
N GLY A 366 2.30 4.85 -22.95
CA GLY A 366 2.75 6.21 -22.70
C GLY A 366 1.80 7.06 -21.87
N ALA A 367 0.76 6.50 -21.28
CA ALA A 367 -0.19 7.22 -20.41
C ALA A 367 0.53 7.79 -19.18
N GLY A 368 0.27 9.05 -18.85
CA GLY A 368 0.63 9.60 -17.56
C GLY A 368 -0.35 9.15 -16.48
N TYR A 369 0.12 8.96 -15.26
CA TYR A 369 -0.72 8.61 -14.12
C TYR A 369 -0.79 9.79 -13.13
N PRO A 370 -1.71 10.74 -13.31
CA PRO A 370 -1.89 11.85 -12.39
C PRO A 370 -2.52 11.41 -11.07
N LYS A 371 -2.54 12.32 -10.10
CA LYS A 371 -3.22 12.12 -8.82
C LYS A 371 -4.65 11.60 -9.04
N HIS A 372 -5.02 10.58 -8.28
CA HIS A 372 -6.32 9.91 -8.34
C HIS A 372 -6.61 9.19 -9.67
N SER A 373 -5.59 8.79 -10.43
CA SER A 373 -5.78 7.98 -11.65
C SER A 373 -6.00 6.48 -11.37
N GLY A 374 -5.87 6.06 -10.12
CA GLY A 374 -6.13 4.68 -9.69
C GLY A 374 -6.36 4.59 -8.19
N PHE A 375 -7.01 3.51 -7.77
CA PHE A 375 -7.22 3.19 -6.35
C PHE A 375 -6.66 1.81 -6.00
N CYS A 376 -6.24 1.63 -4.74
CA CYS A 376 -5.79 0.36 -4.19
C CYS A 376 -6.78 -0.14 -3.12
N LEU A 377 -6.98 -1.46 -3.08
CA LEU A 377 -7.69 -2.18 -2.03
C LEU A 377 -6.76 -3.29 -1.53
N GLU A 378 -5.85 -2.90 -0.63
CA GLU A 378 -4.80 -3.77 -0.11
C GLU A 378 -5.31 -4.48 1.14
N THR A 379 -5.76 -5.72 0.98
CA THR A 379 -6.19 -6.54 2.12
C THR A 379 -4.99 -6.97 2.93
N GLN A 380 -4.97 -6.67 4.22
CA GLN A 380 -3.77 -6.77 5.06
C GLN A 380 -4.11 -6.88 6.55
N SER A 381 -3.12 -7.20 7.37
CA SER A 381 -3.15 -6.88 8.79
C SER A 381 -3.03 -5.38 9.01
N TRP A 382 -3.43 -4.91 10.19
CA TRP A 382 -3.41 -3.49 10.49
C TRP A 382 -1.98 -2.95 10.52
N PRO A 383 -1.74 -1.73 10.00
CA PRO A 383 -0.42 -1.08 10.02
C PRO A 383 0.14 -0.97 11.43
N ASP A 384 1.46 -1.09 11.56
CA ASP A 384 2.22 -1.04 12.81
C ASP A 384 1.80 -2.07 13.89
N ALA A 385 1.05 -3.11 13.52
CA ALA A 385 0.52 -4.09 14.46
C ALA A 385 1.61 -4.81 15.29
N VAL A 386 2.85 -4.88 14.80
CA VAL A 386 3.97 -5.45 15.55
C VAL A 386 4.29 -4.65 16.81
N ASN A 387 3.98 -3.34 16.83
CA ASN A 387 4.16 -2.42 17.95
C ASN A 387 2.87 -2.18 18.75
N GLN A 388 1.73 -2.73 18.31
CA GLN A 388 0.40 -2.48 18.87
C GLN A 388 -0.18 -3.77 19.47
N PRO A 389 0.01 -4.05 20.77
CA PRO A 389 -0.36 -5.34 21.37
C PRO A 389 -1.87 -5.68 21.31
N HIS A 390 -2.74 -4.66 21.14
CA HIS A 390 -4.19 -4.82 21.04
C HIS A 390 -4.70 -4.99 19.61
N PHE A 391 -3.83 -4.85 18.60
CA PHE A 391 -4.16 -5.13 17.21
C PHE A 391 -4.13 -6.64 16.91
N PRO A 392 -4.77 -7.08 15.82
CA PRO A 392 -4.65 -8.47 15.38
C PRO A 392 -3.18 -8.88 15.24
N PRO A 393 -2.78 -10.05 15.78
CA PRO A 393 -1.38 -10.46 15.81
C PRO A 393 -0.81 -10.68 14.41
N VAL A 394 0.43 -10.23 14.20
CA VAL A 394 1.18 -10.36 12.93
C VAL A 394 2.42 -11.25 13.07
N LEU A 395 2.68 -11.79 14.26
CA LEU A 395 3.84 -12.66 14.51
C LEU A 395 3.55 -14.09 14.05
N LEU A 396 4.41 -14.61 13.20
CA LEU A 396 4.42 -16.01 12.77
C LEU A 396 5.52 -16.76 13.54
N LYS A 397 5.15 -17.83 14.25
CA LYS A 397 6.09 -18.66 15.03
C LYS A 397 6.52 -19.89 14.23
N PRO A 398 7.68 -20.49 14.56
CA PRO A 398 8.06 -21.77 14.00
C PRO A 398 6.99 -22.83 14.22
N GLY A 399 6.64 -23.56 13.15
CA GLY A 399 5.60 -24.59 13.16
C GLY A 399 4.18 -24.07 12.92
N GLU A 400 3.97 -22.75 12.93
CA GLU A 400 2.73 -22.13 12.46
C GLU A 400 2.79 -21.86 10.96
N GLU A 401 1.62 -21.72 10.31
CA GLU A 401 1.50 -21.31 8.92
C GLU A 401 0.73 -19.98 8.82
N TYR A 402 1.33 -19.04 8.11
CA TYR A 402 0.61 -17.85 7.62
C TYR A 402 -0.18 -18.29 6.39
N ASP A 403 -1.49 -18.13 6.42
CA ASP A 403 -2.38 -18.45 5.29
C ASP A 403 -3.50 -17.42 5.20
N HIS A 404 -3.46 -16.61 4.16
CA HIS A 404 -4.47 -15.60 3.87
C HIS A 404 -4.83 -15.59 2.39
N THR A 405 -6.09 -15.30 2.11
CA THR A 405 -6.61 -15.27 0.74
C THR A 405 -7.41 -14.00 0.49
N THR A 406 -7.25 -13.48 -0.71
CA THR A 406 -8.06 -12.39 -1.28
C THR A 406 -8.67 -12.83 -2.59
N TRP A 407 -9.96 -12.56 -2.78
CA TRP A 407 -10.71 -12.83 -3.99
C TRP A 407 -11.12 -11.50 -4.61
N PHE A 408 -10.68 -11.26 -5.84
CA PHE A 408 -11.10 -10.14 -6.68
C PHE A 408 -12.09 -10.67 -7.70
N LYS A 409 -13.37 -10.40 -7.48
CA LYS A 409 -14.46 -10.86 -8.35
C LYS A 409 -14.92 -9.73 -9.25
N PHE A 410 -14.81 -9.95 -10.54
CA PHE A 410 -15.23 -8.99 -11.56
C PHE A 410 -16.55 -9.42 -12.20
N SER A 411 -17.40 -8.42 -12.43
CA SER A 411 -18.70 -8.60 -13.10
C SER A 411 -19.08 -7.33 -13.85
N VAL A 412 -20.23 -7.38 -14.51
CA VAL A 412 -20.80 -6.23 -15.23
C VAL A 412 -22.23 -6.01 -14.72
N ALA A 413 -22.56 -4.73 -14.39
CA ALA A 413 -23.88 -4.30 -13.93
C ALA A 413 -24.58 -3.41 -14.98
#